data_440733a5b1b808da23927b73520603fa
#
_entry.id   440733a5b1b808da23927b73520603fa
#
_cell.length_a   1.000
_cell.length_b   1.000
_cell.length_c   1.000
_cell.angle_alpha   90.00
_cell.angle_beta   90.00
_cell.angle_gamma   90.00
#
_symmetry.space_group_name_H-M   'P 1'
#
loop_
_entity.id
_entity.type
_entity.pdbx_description
1 polymer ?
#
loop_
_entity_poly.entity_id
_entity_poly.type
_entity_poly.pdbx_seq_one_letter_code
_entity_poly.pdbx_strand_id
1 'polypeptide(L)'
;MKTYSSLITVVSILLISFEYSKAEEPKEKKGPTADLPLVFSEDFEKGRDRWETTDEKSWTHREIEENKVFGISRRQSSYKTKVRSPYHIALIKELKLSDFIMTFRVRSTKDTGGHRDCCVFFNHQDSTNFYYTHLGANPDPHSGQIMIVKDAPRKAITQNKNKTPWDDKWHNVKLVRDSKKGTIEIYFDDMKKIHMSAVDKTFGKGRIGLGSFDDMNDFDDIKIWGK
;
A
#
# COMPACT_ATOMS: atom_id res chain seq x y z
N MET A 1 -69.70 58.67 -34.72
CA MET A 1 -68.25 58.53 -34.55
C MET A 1 -67.99 58.22 -33.13
N LYS A 2 -67.61 56.98 -32.80
CA LYS A 2 -67.27 56.52 -31.45
C LYS A 2 -65.76 56.43 -31.33
N THR A 3 -65.15 57.23 -30.48
CA THR A 3 -63.74 57.25 -30.16
C THR A 3 -63.47 56.22 -29.06
N TYR A 4 -62.62 55.19 -29.35
CA TYR A 4 -62.12 54.27 -28.38
C TYR A 4 -60.83 54.81 -27.78
N SER A 5 -60.80 55.06 -26.45
CA SER A 5 -59.59 55.40 -25.72
C SER A 5 -58.94 54.08 -25.26
N SER A 6 -57.68 53.87 -25.66
CA SER A 6 -56.91 52.71 -25.32
C SER A 6 -56.13 52.98 -24.05
N LEU A 7 -56.37 52.24 -22.96
CA LEU A 7 -55.63 52.30 -21.72
C LEU A 7 -54.44 51.34 -21.83
N ILE A 8 -53.25 51.90 -21.80
CA ILE A 8 -51.97 51.09 -21.77
C ILE A 8 -51.65 50.87 -20.29
N THR A 9 -51.77 49.60 -19.83
CA THR A 9 -51.31 49.19 -18.50
C THR A 9 -49.85 48.81 -18.57
N VAL A 10 -48.98 49.60 -17.90
CA VAL A 10 -47.55 49.30 -17.74
C VAL A 10 -47.40 48.32 -16.60
N VAL A 11 -47.01 47.08 -16.90
CA VAL A 11 -46.65 46.07 -15.89
C VAL A 11 -45.16 46.20 -15.60
N SER A 12 -44.83 46.70 -14.43
CA SER A 12 -43.45 46.76 -13.93
C SER A 12 -43.04 45.35 -13.41
N ILE A 13 -42.15 44.68 -14.14
CA ILE A 13 -41.57 43.41 -13.69
C ILE A 13 -40.38 43.75 -12.74
N LEU A 14 -40.58 43.44 -11.47
CA LEU A 14 -39.50 43.50 -10.45
C LEU A 14 -38.60 42.28 -10.65
N LEU A 15 -37.40 42.47 -11.19
CA LEU A 15 -36.35 41.46 -11.26
C LEU A 15 -35.69 41.35 -9.87
N ILE A 16 -36.08 40.33 -9.12
CA ILE A 16 -35.37 39.94 -7.89
C ILE A 16 -34.17 39.10 -8.31
N SER A 17 -32.97 39.68 -8.25
CA SER A 17 -31.72 38.93 -8.42
C SER A 17 -31.47 38.10 -7.17
N PHE A 18 -31.67 36.78 -7.28
CA PHE A 18 -31.18 35.83 -6.28
C PHE A 18 -29.67 35.72 -6.45
N GLU A 19 -28.90 36.31 -5.58
CA GLU A 19 -27.49 36.01 -5.42
C GLU A 19 -27.38 34.60 -4.83
N TYR A 20 -27.03 33.62 -5.67
CA TYR A 20 -26.60 32.29 -5.22
C TYR A 20 -25.28 32.47 -4.48
N SER A 21 -25.33 32.48 -3.16
CA SER A 21 -24.13 32.31 -2.33
C SER A 21 -23.53 30.93 -2.68
N LYS A 22 -22.37 30.92 -3.36
CA LYS A 22 -21.60 29.71 -3.59
C LYS A 22 -21.19 29.18 -2.22
N ALA A 23 -21.86 28.13 -1.74
CA ALA A 23 -21.40 27.38 -0.58
C ALA A 23 -19.96 26.89 -0.89
N GLU A 24 -18.98 27.34 -0.09
CA GLU A 24 -17.64 26.77 -0.17
C GLU A 24 -17.75 25.28 0.08
N GLU A 25 -17.31 24.47 -0.90
CA GLU A 25 -17.15 23.03 -0.71
C GLU A 25 -16.25 22.81 0.52
N PRO A 26 -16.62 21.90 1.44
CA PRO A 26 -15.81 21.63 2.61
C PRO A 26 -14.42 21.18 2.13
N LYS A 27 -13.40 21.98 2.43
CA LYS A 27 -11.99 21.63 2.16
C LYS A 27 -11.73 20.28 2.81
N GLU A 28 -11.58 19.26 1.98
CA GLU A 28 -11.22 17.91 2.42
C GLU A 28 -9.99 18.04 3.33
N LYS A 29 -10.13 17.67 4.61
CA LYS A 29 -9.01 17.73 5.56
C LYS A 29 -7.93 16.80 5.04
N LYS A 30 -6.90 17.35 4.41
CA LYS A 30 -5.73 16.60 3.99
C LYS A 30 -5.23 15.77 5.17
N GLY A 31 -5.22 14.45 5.01
CA GLY A 31 -4.67 13.55 6.02
C GLY A 31 -3.17 13.85 6.25
N PRO A 32 -2.59 13.45 7.38
CA PRO A 32 -1.21 13.76 7.76
C PRO A 32 -0.14 13.23 6.78
N THR A 33 -0.53 12.41 5.82
CA THR A 33 0.33 11.87 4.76
C THR A 33 0.19 12.61 3.42
N ALA A 34 -0.71 13.61 3.30
CA ALA A 34 -1.03 14.26 2.03
C ALA A 34 0.11 15.09 1.41
N ASP A 35 1.11 15.49 2.21
CA ASP A 35 2.22 16.36 1.79
C ASP A 35 3.60 15.70 2.07
N LEU A 36 3.69 14.37 2.05
CA LEU A 36 4.96 13.67 2.23
C LEU A 36 5.81 13.77 0.95
N PRO A 37 7.13 14.11 1.07
CA PRO A 37 8.03 14.13 -0.07
C PRO A 37 8.30 12.72 -0.60
N LEU A 38 8.54 12.58 -1.92
CA LEU A 38 9.06 11.36 -2.52
C LEU A 38 10.50 11.17 -2.03
N VAL A 39 10.77 10.09 -1.31
CA VAL A 39 12.10 9.81 -0.70
C VAL A 39 12.77 8.58 -1.30
N PHE A 40 12.03 7.75 -2.04
CA PHE A 40 12.56 6.57 -2.71
C PHE A 40 11.74 6.24 -3.95
N SER A 41 12.43 5.89 -5.05
CA SER A 41 11.84 5.33 -6.27
C SER A 41 12.76 4.27 -6.83
N GLU A 42 12.19 3.12 -7.24
CA GLU A 42 12.92 1.98 -7.80
C GLU A 42 12.09 1.30 -8.88
N ASP A 43 12.67 1.19 -10.07
CA ASP A 43 12.14 0.49 -11.23
C ASP A 43 13.04 -0.68 -11.67
N PHE A 44 14.08 -0.96 -10.91
CA PHE A 44 15.08 -2.01 -11.13
C PHE A 44 15.84 -1.95 -12.48
N GLU A 45 15.63 -0.94 -13.33
CA GLU A 45 16.32 -0.83 -14.62
C GLU A 45 17.84 -0.68 -14.46
N LYS A 46 18.26 -0.08 -13.33
CA LYS A 46 19.69 0.15 -13.00
C LYS A 46 20.28 -0.91 -12.06
N GLY A 47 19.52 -1.95 -11.70
CA GLY A 47 19.96 -3.00 -10.81
C GLY A 47 19.22 -2.99 -9.45
N ARG A 48 19.72 -3.79 -8.52
CA ARG A 48 19.11 -4.00 -7.20
C ARG A 48 20.04 -3.64 -6.02
N ASP A 49 21.08 -2.91 -6.24
CA ASP A 49 22.15 -2.68 -5.25
C ASP A 49 21.69 -1.94 -3.99
N ARG A 50 20.54 -1.27 -4.08
CA ARG A 50 19.88 -0.60 -2.94
C ARG A 50 19.12 -1.56 -2.02
N TRP A 51 19.13 -2.86 -2.31
CA TRP A 51 18.40 -3.86 -1.56
C TRP A 51 19.34 -4.86 -0.87
N GLU A 52 18.94 -5.30 0.32
CA GLU A 52 19.59 -6.33 1.11
C GLU A 52 18.60 -7.46 1.36
N THR A 53 18.98 -8.69 1.05
CA THR A 53 18.10 -9.86 1.15
C THR A 53 18.56 -10.84 2.22
N THR A 54 17.61 -11.59 2.79
CA THR A 54 17.91 -12.62 3.79
C THR A 54 18.56 -13.87 3.20
N ASP A 55 18.36 -14.13 1.91
CA ASP A 55 18.95 -15.26 1.17
C ASP A 55 19.13 -14.87 -0.30
N GLU A 56 20.32 -14.39 -0.64
CA GLU A 56 20.69 -13.93 -2.00
C GLU A 56 20.31 -14.95 -3.10
N LYS A 57 20.46 -16.25 -2.81
CA LYS A 57 20.18 -17.32 -3.78
C LYS A 57 18.69 -17.50 -4.09
N SER A 58 17.82 -16.93 -3.28
CA SER A 58 16.37 -16.99 -3.48
C SER A 58 15.82 -15.83 -4.30
N TRP A 59 16.66 -14.82 -4.54
CA TRP A 59 16.27 -13.60 -5.26
C TRP A 59 16.91 -13.54 -6.63
N THR A 60 16.24 -12.92 -7.56
CA THR A 60 16.70 -12.73 -8.93
C THR A 60 16.37 -11.31 -9.41
N HIS A 61 17.31 -10.73 -10.14
CA HIS A 61 17.09 -9.54 -10.94
C HIS A 61 17.12 -10.00 -12.39
N ARG A 62 16.00 -9.88 -13.10
CA ARG A 62 15.84 -10.41 -14.45
C ARG A 62 15.00 -9.51 -15.34
N GLU A 63 15.16 -9.67 -16.62
CA GLU A 63 14.39 -8.98 -17.65
C GLU A 63 13.18 -9.81 -18.06
N ILE A 64 12.03 -9.16 -18.23
CA ILE A 64 10.78 -9.71 -18.71
C ILE A 64 10.17 -8.69 -19.66
N GLU A 65 10.09 -9.04 -20.98
CA GLU A 65 9.50 -8.15 -21.99
C GLU A 65 10.09 -6.74 -21.98
N GLU A 66 11.44 -6.64 -22.01
CA GLU A 66 12.19 -5.37 -21.98
C GLU A 66 12.08 -4.56 -20.67
N ASN A 67 11.52 -5.15 -19.61
CA ASN A 67 11.39 -4.55 -18.28
C ASN A 67 12.15 -5.37 -17.24
N LYS A 68 12.98 -4.72 -16.41
CA LYS A 68 13.72 -5.40 -15.36
C LYS A 68 12.95 -5.41 -14.06
N VAL A 69 12.93 -6.56 -13.44
CA VAL A 69 12.20 -6.78 -12.19
C VAL A 69 13.08 -7.43 -11.14
N PHE A 70 12.74 -7.23 -9.88
CA PHE A 70 13.37 -7.90 -8.76
C PHE A 70 12.37 -8.86 -8.11
N GLY A 71 12.74 -10.15 -7.98
CA GLY A 71 11.76 -11.14 -7.55
C GLY A 71 12.35 -12.33 -6.80
N ILE A 72 11.44 -13.11 -6.22
CA ILE A 72 11.72 -14.36 -5.53
C ILE A 72 11.60 -15.49 -6.53
N SER A 73 12.69 -16.23 -6.76
CA SER A 73 12.80 -17.27 -7.79
C SER A 73 12.53 -18.68 -7.29
N ARG A 74 12.47 -18.89 -6.00
CA ARG A 74 12.21 -20.22 -5.41
C ARG A 74 11.56 -20.12 -4.03
N ARG A 75 10.81 -21.14 -3.67
CA ARG A 75 10.07 -21.25 -2.42
C ARG A 75 10.98 -21.47 -1.21
N GLN A 76 12.05 -22.25 -1.37
CA GLN A 76 12.97 -22.57 -0.28
C GLN A 76 13.92 -21.42 0.00
N SER A 77 14.18 -21.19 1.28
CA SER A 77 15.19 -20.23 1.75
C SER A 77 16.19 -20.92 2.67
N SER A 78 17.45 -20.52 2.55
CA SER A 78 18.50 -20.93 3.49
C SER A 78 18.42 -20.12 4.80
N TYR A 79 17.70 -19.02 4.80
CA TYR A 79 17.51 -18.17 5.98
C TYR A 79 16.69 -18.89 7.05
N LYS A 80 17.21 -18.91 8.28
CA LYS A 80 16.52 -19.48 9.44
C LYS A 80 16.04 -18.33 10.34
N THR A 81 14.73 -18.20 10.44
CA THR A 81 14.10 -17.20 11.32
C THR A 81 14.29 -17.61 12.79
N LYS A 82 14.60 -16.65 13.66
CA LYS A 82 14.69 -16.89 15.11
C LYS A 82 13.32 -17.21 15.72
N VAL A 83 12.27 -16.61 15.18
CA VAL A 83 10.87 -16.84 15.53
C VAL A 83 10.07 -17.04 14.25
N ARG A 84 8.92 -17.72 14.30
CA ARG A 84 8.12 -17.98 13.08
C ARG A 84 7.69 -16.68 12.42
N SER A 85 8.29 -16.38 11.29
CA SER A 85 8.10 -15.17 10.47
C SER A 85 8.43 -15.47 9.00
N PRO A 86 8.21 -14.55 8.05
CA PRO A 86 8.54 -14.76 6.64
C PRO A 86 10.02 -15.07 6.38
N TYR A 87 10.29 -15.84 5.34
CA TYR A 87 11.66 -16.28 4.98
C TYR A 87 12.33 -15.35 3.98
N HIS A 88 11.57 -14.88 2.99
CA HIS A 88 12.09 -14.04 1.92
C HIS A 88 11.83 -12.57 2.28
N ILE A 89 12.88 -11.89 2.69
CA ILE A 89 12.84 -10.49 3.08
C ILE A 89 13.91 -9.74 2.28
N ALA A 90 13.50 -8.72 1.53
CA ALA A 90 14.39 -7.75 0.92
C ALA A 90 14.11 -6.38 1.56
N LEU A 91 15.08 -5.80 2.23
CA LEU A 91 14.97 -4.50 2.88
C LEU A 91 15.74 -3.45 2.10
N ILE A 92 15.15 -2.26 1.95
CA ILE A 92 15.85 -1.11 1.38
C ILE A 92 17.00 -0.72 2.31
N LYS A 93 18.20 -0.59 1.75
CA LYS A 93 19.37 -0.09 2.48
C LYS A 93 19.17 1.39 2.84
N GLU A 94 19.66 1.79 3.99
CA GLU A 94 19.74 3.19 4.44
C GLU A 94 18.45 3.98 4.51
N LEU A 95 17.27 3.35 4.25
CA LEU A 95 15.96 3.99 4.38
C LEU A 95 15.25 3.53 5.65
N LYS A 96 14.97 4.48 6.54
CA LYS A 96 14.16 4.27 7.76
C LYS A 96 13.13 5.38 7.88
N LEU A 97 11.85 5.01 7.96
CA LEU A 97 10.73 5.96 8.04
C LEU A 97 9.80 5.60 9.19
N SER A 98 9.11 6.62 9.73
CA SER A 98 8.03 6.48 10.70
C SER A 98 6.68 6.51 10.01
N ASP A 99 6.49 7.54 9.19
CA ASP A 99 5.25 7.85 8.49
C ASP A 99 5.54 7.83 6.99
N PHE A 100 4.74 7.09 6.23
CA PHE A 100 4.98 6.95 4.80
C PHE A 100 3.76 6.45 4.04
N ILE A 101 3.78 6.68 2.74
CA ILE A 101 2.98 6.01 1.73
C ILE A 101 3.95 5.23 0.85
N MET A 102 3.70 3.96 0.64
CA MET A 102 4.43 3.12 -0.31
C MET A 102 3.48 2.60 -1.36
N THR A 103 3.85 2.69 -2.62
CA THR A 103 3.17 2.00 -3.73
C THR A 103 4.16 1.12 -4.47
N PHE A 104 3.70 0.02 -5.03
CA PHE A 104 4.49 -0.86 -5.87
C PHE A 104 3.59 -1.76 -6.71
N ARG A 105 4.18 -2.35 -7.74
CA ARG A 105 3.55 -3.46 -8.48
C ARG A 105 4.12 -4.79 -8.02
N VAL A 106 3.27 -5.80 -7.99
CA VAL A 106 3.66 -7.18 -7.66
C VAL A 106 2.92 -8.15 -8.58
N ARG A 107 3.61 -9.21 -8.97
CA ARG A 107 3.02 -10.33 -9.71
C ARG A 107 3.42 -11.64 -9.06
N SER A 108 2.44 -12.49 -8.75
CA SER A 108 2.71 -13.88 -8.36
C SER A 108 3.17 -14.66 -9.60
N THR A 109 4.32 -15.32 -9.53
CA THR A 109 4.95 -15.97 -10.69
C THR A 109 4.62 -17.45 -10.79
N LYS A 110 3.89 -17.99 -9.81
CA LYS A 110 3.45 -19.37 -9.79
C LYS A 110 2.07 -19.49 -9.15
N ASP A 111 1.19 -20.23 -9.80
CA ASP A 111 -0.09 -20.57 -9.20
C ASP A 111 0.10 -21.60 -8.08
N THR A 112 0.03 -21.14 -6.85
CA THR A 112 0.01 -21.95 -5.63
C THR A 112 -1.38 -21.99 -5.00
N GLY A 113 -2.41 -21.57 -5.75
CA GLY A 113 -3.80 -21.55 -5.34
C GLY A 113 -4.02 -20.64 -4.12
N GLY A 114 -4.60 -21.18 -3.06
CA GLY A 114 -4.87 -20.44 -1.83
C GLY A 114 -3.63 -20.02 -1.03
N HIS A 115 -2.43 -20.45 -1.44
CA HIS A 115 -1.17 -20.12 -0.79
C HIS A 115 -0.43 -18.93 -1.41
N ARG A 116 -0.92 -18.36 -2.54
CA ARG A 116 -0.34 -17.15 -3.11
C ARG A 116 -0.26 -16.06 -2.05
N ASP A 117 0.91 -15.47 -1.85
CA ASP A 117 1.13 -14.40 -0.89
C ASP A 117 2.19 -13.39 -1.37
N CYS A 118 2.09 -12.20 -0.80
CA CYS A 118 3.13 -11.19 -0.83
C CYS A 118 3.22 -10.55 0.56
N CYS A 119 4.42 -10.21 0.99
CA CYS A 119 4.66 -9.50 2.23
C CYS A 119 5.26 -8.12 1.98
N VAL A 120 4.78 -7.12 2.72
CA VAL A 120 5.41 -5.79 2.84
C VAL A 120 5.89 -5.65 4.26
N PHE A 121 7.19 -5.43 4.44
CA PHE A 121 7.82 -5.24 5.75
C PHE A 121 7.95 -3.75 6.04
N PHE A 122 7.64 -3.34 7.25
CA PHE A 122 7.74 -1.92 7.61
C PHE A 122 7.98 -1.73 9.10
N ASN A 123 8.48 -0.54 9.43
CA ASN A 123 8.97 -0.22 10.77
C ASN A 123 9.87 -1.33 11.34
N HIS A 124 10.67 -1.96 10.45
CA HIS A 124 11.53 -3.09 10.78
C HIS A 124 12.73 -2.61 11.59
N GLN A 125 12.84 -3.10 12.83
CA GLN A 125 13.90 -2.80 13.77
C GLN A 125 15.06 -3.80 13.64
N ASP A 126 14.72 -5.11 13.70
CA ASP A 126 15.63 -6.24 13.61
C ASP A 126 14.87 -7.50 13.17
N SER A 127 15.55 -8.65 13.15
CA SER A 127 15.00 -9.94 12.69
C SER A 127 13.85 -10.52 13.51
N THR A 128 13.54 -9.94 14.66
CA THR A 128 12.46 -10.39 15.57
C THR A 128 11.49 -9.27 15.95
N ASN A 129 11.68 -8.05 15.42
CA ASN A 129 10.89 -6.89 15.80
C ASN A 129 10.52 -6.07 14.55
N PHE A 130 9.31 -6.31 14.00
CA PHE A 130 8.80 -5.62 12.81
C PHE A 130 7.30 -5.86 12.60
N TYR A 131 6.70 -5.01 11.77
CA TYR A 131 5.40 -5.32 11.15
C TYR A 131 5.59 -5.87 9.76
N TYR A 132 4.63 -6.67 9.32
CA TYR A 132 4.46 -6.99 7.91
C TYR A 132 2.99 -7.19 7.54
N THR A 133 2.66 -6.93 6.29
CA THR A 133 1.39 -7.37 5.72
C THR A 133 1.59 -8.75 5.13
N HIS A 134 0.65 -9.64 5.35
CA HIS A 134 0.60 -10.93 4.65
C HIS A 134 -0.57 -10.88 3.68
N LEU A 135 -0.33 -10.51 2.42
CA LEU A 135 -1.35 -10.43 1.36
C LEU A 135 -1.65 -11.83 0.81
N GLY A 136 -2.06 -12.75 1.68
CA GLY A 136 -2.43 -14.11 1.30
C GLY A 136 -3.77 -14.17 0.58
N ALA A 137 -3.93 -15.11 -0.36
CA ALA A 137 -5.14 -15.27 -1.17
C ALA A 137 -6.39 -15.51 -0.32
N ASN A 138 -6.28 -16.37 0.69
CA ASN A 138 -7.36 -16.68 1.62
C ASN A 138 -7.01 -16.18 3.03
N PRO A 139 -7.85 -15.31 3.63
CA PRO A 139 -7.62 -14.83 4.99
C PRO A 139 -7.91 -15.92 6.03
N ASP A 140 -6.96 -16.09 6.95
CA ASP A 140 -7.06 -16.91 8.15
C ASP A 140 -6.25 -16.24 9.30
N PRO A 141 -6.13 -16.82 10.51
CA PRO A 141 -5.35 -16.21 11.58
C PRO A 141 -3.86 -16.02 11.27
N HIS A 142 -3.34 -16.61 10.21
CA HIS A 142 -1.92 -16.61 9.84
C HIS A 142 -1.64 -16.05 8.45
N SER A 143 -2.67 -15.78 7.63
CA SER A 143 -2.59 -15.28 6.26
C SER A 143 -3.68 -14.24 6.01
N GLY A 144 -3.49 -13.35 5.01
CA GLY A 144 -4.44 -12.30 4.70
C GLY A 144 -4.62 -11.27 5.84
N GLN A 145 -3.57 -11.03 6.64
CA GLN A 145 -3.61 -10.17 7.84
C GLN A 145 -2.44 -9.20 7.86
N ILE A 146 -2.58 -8.13 8.65
CA ILE A 146 -1.44 -7.35 9.11
C ILE A 146 -0.91 -8.04 10.37
N MET A 147 0.40 -8.27 10.39
CA MET A 147 1.08 -9.06 11.41
C MET A 147 2.09 -8.21 12.18
N ILE A 148 2.29 -8.55 13.43
CA ILE A 148 3.41 -8.10 14.26
C ILE A 148 4.30 -9.29 14.63
N VAL A 149 5.61 -9.10 14.53
CA VAL A 149 6.63 -9.96 15.14
C VAL A 149 7.30 -9.13 16.22
N LYS A 150 7.30 -9.63 17.47
CA LYS A 150 7.86 -8.93 18.64
C LYS A 150 8.48 -9.95 19.60
N ASP A 151 9.72 -10.33 19.30
CA ASP A 151 10.49 -11.36 20.01
C ASP A 151 9.71 -12.69 20.22
N ALA A 152 8.68 -12.92 19.41
CA ALA A 152 7.77 -14.07 19.46
C ALA A 152 7.28 -14.42 18.05
N PRO A 153 6.71 -15.61 17.82
CA PRO A 153 6.06 -15.97 16.58
C PRO A 153 5.04 -14.90 16.14
N ARG A 154 4.94 -14.68 14.83
CA ARG A 154 4.02 -13.70 14.25
C ARG A 154 2.62 -13.79 14.83
N LYS A 155 2.01 -12.65 15.07
CA LYS A 155 0.63 -12.52 15.53
C LYS A 155 -0.14 -11.54 14.66
N ALA A 156 -1.36 -11.91 14.24
CA ALA A 156 -2.26 -10.99 13.54
C ALA A 156 -2.71 -9.85 14.47
N ILE A 157 -2.67 -8.62 13.94
CA ILE A 157 -3.23 -7.42 14.58
C ILE A 157 -4.47 -6.92 13.83
N THR A 158 -4.96 -7.70 12.87
CA THR A 158 -6.23 -7.54 12.17
C THR A 158 -7.08 -8.79 12.30
N GLN A 159 -8.36 -8.67 11.91
CA GLN A 159 -9.29 -9.79 11.68
C GLN A 159 -9.90 -9.62 10.28
N ASN A 160 -9.04 -9.44 9.28
CA ASN A 160 -9.45 -9.26 7.90
C ASN A 160 -10.14 -10.54 7.37
N LYS A 161 -11.23 -10.35 6.63
CA LYS A 161 -11.98 -11.43 5.96
C LYS A 161 -11.99 -11.28 4.43
N ASN A 162 -11.41 -10.21 3.91
CA ASN A 162 -11.34 -9.98 2.47
C ASN A 162 -10.30 -10.89 1.85
N LYS A 163 -10.70 -11.65 0.83
CA LYS A 163 -9.76 -12.41 -0.01
C LYS A 163 -8.94 -11.45 -0.85
N THR A 164 -7.66 -11.75 -1.02
CA THR A 164 -6.80 -11.05 -1.98
C THR A 164 -6.97 -11.73 -3.34
N PRO A 165 -7.47 -11.02 -4.37
CA PRO A 165 -7.84 -11.62 -5.65
C PRO A 165 -6.60 -11.83 -6.55
N TRP A 166 -5.67 -12.68 -6.14
CA TRP A 166 -4.48 -13.02 -6.89
C TRP A 166 -4.81 -13.72 -8.22
N ASP A 167 -4.14 -13.27 -9.29
CA ASP A 167 -4.04 -13.98 -10.56
C ASP A 167 -2.59 -13.92 -11.09
N ASP A 168 -2.35 -14.15 -12.39
CA ASP A 168 -1.02 -14.14 -12.99
C ASP A 168 -0.61 -12.76 -13.54
N LYS A 169 -1.42 -11.72 -13.26
CA LYS A 169 -1.18 -10.34 -13.72
C LYS A 169 -0.41 -9.53 -12.69
N TRP A 170 0.01 -8.36 -13.11
CA TRP A 170 0.52 -7.33 -12.23
C TRP A 170 -0.60 -6.69 -11.42
N HIS A 171 -0.42 -6.65 -10.11
CA HIS A 171 -1.30 -6.00 -9.15
C HIS A 171 -0.64 -4.76 -8.56
N ASN A 172 -1.44 -3.75 -8.25
CA ASN A 172 -1.00 -2.56 -7.55
C ASN A 172 -1.26 -2.70 -6.06
N VAL A 173 -0.27 -2.37 -5.26
CA VAL A 173 -0.39 -2.37 -3.80
C VAL A 173 -0.02 -0.99 -3.27
N LYS A 174 -0.79 -0.52 -2.29
CA LYS A 174 -0.46 0.69 -1.53
C LYS A 174 -0.53 0.39 -0.03
N LEU A 175 0.49 0.84 0.69
CA LEU A 175 0.53 0.84 2.15
C LEU A 175 0.64 2.29 2.64
N VAL A 176 -0.20 2.66 3.61
CA VAL A 176 -0.18 3.95 4.30
C VAL A 176 0.08 3.72 5.78
N ARG A 177 1.10 4.39 6.31
CA ARG A 177 1.47 4.35 7.75
C ARG A 177 1.45 5.74 8.34
N ASP A 178 0.69 5.91 9.43
CA ASP A 178 0.74 7.06 10.33
C ASP A 178 1.12 6.55 11.73
N SER A 179 2.36 6.71 12.11
CA SER A 179 2.91 6.19 13.37
C SER A 179 2.33 6.92 14.59
N LYS A 180 2.00 8.21 14.45
CA LYS A 180 1.43 9.01 15.52
C LYS A 180 0.03 8.53 15.90
N LYS A 181 -0.81 8.28 14.90
CA LYS A 181 -2.13 7.66 15.10
C LYS A 181 -2.03 6.15 15.35
N GLY A 182 -0.99 5.51 14.83
CA GLY A 182 -0.81 4.07 14.81
C GLY A 182 -1.51 3.39 13.63
N THR A 183 -2.12 4.14 12.70
CA THR A 183 -2.88 3.55 11.60
C THR A 183 -1.98 2.90 10.57
N ILE A 184 -2.43 1.76 10.07
CA ILE A 184 -1.84 0.98 8.99
C ILE A 184 -2.98 0.66 8.04
N GLU A 185 -2.86 1.06 6.77
CA GLU A 185 -3.89 0.82 5.76
C GLU A 185 -3.26 0.19 4.53
N ILE A 186 -3.88 -0.88 4.03
CA ILE A 186 -3.44 -1.62 2.85
C ILE A 186 -4.52 -1.56 1.79
N TYR A 187 -4.10 -1.33 0.56
CA TYR A 187 -4.94 -1.29 -0.64
C TYR A 187 -4.39 -2.28 -1.66
N PHE A 188 -5.27 -2.95 -2.37
CA PHE A 188 -4.93 -3.91 -3.42
C PHE A 188 -5.78 -3.63 -4.65
N ASP A 189 -5.15 -3.29 -5.78
CA ASP A 189 -5.70 -2.83 -7.06
C ASP A 189 -6.57 -1.57 -6.99
N ASP A 190 -7.58 -1.54 -6.14
CA ASP A 190 -8.36 -0.31 -5.89
C ASP A 190 -7.65 0.56 -4.84
N MET A 191 -6.94 1.59 -5.32
CA MET A 191 -6.17 2.51 -4.48
C MET A 191 -7.01 3.44 -3.59
N LYS A 192 -8.35 3.35 -3.65
CA LYS A 192 -9.30 4.11 -2.82
C LYS A 192 -10.00 3.26 -1.76
N LYS A 193 -10.14 1.95 -2.02
CA LYS A 193 -10.83 1.02 -1.12
C LYS A 193 -9.80 0.31 -0.23
N ILE A 194 -9.92 0.50 1.08
CA ILE A 194 -9.08 -0.20 2.06
C ILE A 194 -9.36 -1.71 1.98
N HIS A 195 -8.33 -2.48 1.71
CA HIS A 195 -8.36 -3.94 1.68
C HIS A 195 -8.26 -4.52 3.10
N MET A 196 -7.32 -3.99 3.92
CA MET A 196 -7.22 -4.30 5.34
C MET A 196 -6.62 -3.12 6.12
N SER A 197 -6.95 -3.00 7.40
CA SER A 197 -6.40 -1.95 8.26
C SER A 197 -6.22 -2.40 9.70
N ALA A 198 -5.26 -1.78 10.39
CA ALA A 198 -4.99 -1.99 11.81
C ALA A 198 -4.65 -0.66 12.50
N VAL A 199 -4.69 -0.68 13.83
CA VAL A 199 -4.14 0.39 14.66
C VAL A 199 -3.18 -0.23 15.68
N ASP A 200 -1.89 0.08 15.54
CA ASP A 200 -0.85 -0.36 16.47
C ASP A 200 0.30 0.67 16.52
N LYS A 201 0.87 0.91 17.70
CA LYS A 201 1.93 1.90 17.96
C LYS A 201 3.22 1.28 18.50
N THR A 202 3.35 -0.04 18.44
CA THR A 202 4.49 -0.75 19.05
C THR A 202 5.82 -0.33 18.43
N PHE A 203 5.88 -0.27 17.06
CA PHE A 203 7.11 0.11 16.38
C PHE A 203 6.95 1.47 15.66
N GLY A 204 7.95 2.31 15.84
CA GLY A 204 8.08 3.62 15.20
C GLY A 204 8.97 3.56 13.95
N LYS A 205 9.97 4.47 13.87
CA LYS A 205 10.89 4.57 12.74
C LYS A 205 11.65 3.26 12.52
N GLY A 206 11.65 2.73 11.30
CA GLY A 206 12.32 1.50 10.93
C GLY A 206 12.47 1.33 9.43
N ARG A 207 13.14 0.24 9.01
CA ARG A 207 13.36 -0.10 7.60
C ARG A 207 12.06 -0.54 6.94
N ILE A 208 12.07 -0.47 5.60
CA ILE A 208 10.95 -0.89 4.75
C ILE A 208 11.47 -1.92 3.76
N GLY A 209 10.62 -2.87 3.37
CA GLY A 209 10.97 -3.91 2.42
C GLY A 209 9.80 -4.68 1.86
N LEU A 210 10.13 -5.60 0.97
CA LEU A 210 9.21 -6.48 0.27
C LEU A 210 9.63 -7.94 0.44
N GLY A 211 8.73 -8.86 0.15
CA GLY A 211 9.03 -10.27 0.12
C GLY A 211 7.81 -11.17 0.15
N SER A 212 7.98 -12.34 0.75
CA SER A 212 6.93 -13.36 0.87
C SER A 212 7.21 -14.25 2.07
N PHE A 213 6.19 -14.95 2.53
CA PHE A 213 6.43 -15.99 3.51
C PHE A 213 7.20 -17.15 2.87
N ASP A 214 6.66 -17.74 1.82
CA ASP A 214 7.29 -18.84 1.07
C ASP A 214 6.79 -18.91 -0.39
N ASP A 215 6.24 -17.84 -0.95
CA ASP A 215 5.78 -17.79 -2.34
C ASP A 215 6.72 -16.98 -3.24
N MET A 216 6.51 -17.08 -4.54
CA MET A 216 7.37 -16.47 -5.55
C MET A 216 6.67 -15.32 -6.24
N ASN A 217 7.33 -14.14 -6.21
CA ASN A 217 6.79 -12.90 -6.74
C ASN A 217 7.84 -12.12 -7.51
N ASP A 218 7.38 -11.33 -8.47
CA ASP A 218 8.13 -10.22 -9.07
C ASP A 218 7.63 -8.89 -8.50
N PHE A 219 8.55 -7.97 -8.28
CA PHE A 219 8.28 -6.63 -7.76
C PHE A 219 8.82 -5.59 -8.73
N ASP A 220 8.11 -4.46 -8.85
CA ASP A 220 8.49 -3.35 -9.71
C ASP A 220 7.79 -2.05 -9.31
N ASP A 221 8.20 -0.92 -9.93
CA ASP A 221 7.58 0.41 -9.77
C ASP A 221 7.36 0.87 -8.32
N ILE A 222 8.38 0.69 -7.48
CA ILE A 222 8.29 1.05 -6.07
C ILE A 222 8.46 2.55 -5.91
N LYS A 223 7.52 3.20 -5.23
CA LYS A 223 7.61 4.60 -4.82
C LYS A 223 7.26 4.75 -3.35
N ILE A 224 8.06 5.54 -2.63
CA ILE A 224 7.84 5.80 -1.20
C ILE A 224 7.92 7.30 -0.95
N TRP A 225 6.83 7.82 -0.40
CA TRP A 225 6.75 9.18 0.14
C TRP A 225 6.78 9.07 1.65
N GLY A 226 7.65 9.85 2.33
CA GLY A 226 7.79 9.67 3.77
C GLY A 226 8.69 10.67 4.48
N LYS A 227 8.78 10.48 5.82
CA LYS A 227 9.65 11.24 6.70
C LYS A 227 10.04 10.45 7.96
#